data_3814ab470b4d9b214afeb54a405eabf3
#
_entry.id   3814ab470b4d9b214afeb54a405eabf3
#
_cell.length_a   1.000
_cell.length_b   1.000
_cell.length_c   1.000
_cell.angle_alpha   90.00
_cell.angle_beta   90.00
_cell.angle_gamma   90.00
#
_symmetry.space_group_name_H-M   'P 1'
#
loop_
_entity.id
_entity.type
_entity.pdbx_description
1 polymer ?
#
loop_
_entity_poly.entity_id
_entity_poly.type
_entity_poly.pdbx_seq_one_letter_code
_entity_poly.pdbx_strand_id
1 'polypeptide(L)'
;GYAVGGFNTNNLEWTQAILRAAEAKKAPVLIQTSMGAAKYMGGYKVCKLLIENLVESMGITVPVAIHLDHGHYEDALECIKVGYTSVMFDGSHLPVEENLEKARKVVEFAHANGVSVEAEVGTIGGEEDGIIGDGELAPIEDAKAMVETGIDFLAAGIGNIHGPYPANWKGLHLDHLQKLTEAVPGFPIVLHGGSGIPDDQIQAAIKLGVAKVNVNTECQIAFAKAT
;
A
#
# COMPACT_ATOMS: atom_id res chain seq x y z
N GLY A 1 15.44 -8.75 -7.95
CA GLY A 1 14.06 -8.33 -7.77
C GLY A 1 13.89 -6.84 -8.06
N TYR A 2 12.67 -6.39 -8.14
CA TYR A 2 12.30 -4.97 -8.20
C TYR A 2 11.03 -4.79 -7.35
N ALA A 3 10.76 -3.55 -6.93
CA ALA A 3 9.50 -3.22 -6.29
C ALA A 3 8.62 -2.40 -7.25
N VAL A 4 7.30 -2.62 -7.18
CA VAL A 4 6.31 -1.82 -7.89
C VAL A 4 5.97 -0.60 -7.03
N GLY A 5 5.89 0.58 -7.65
CA GLY A 5 5.44 1.79 -6.98
C GLY A 5 3.93 1.78 -6.76
N GLY A 6 3.51 2.00 -5.53
CA GLY A 6 2.13 2.29 -5.15
C GLY A 6 2.01 3.78 -4.88
N PHE A 7 1.28 4.49 -5.74
CA PHE A 7 1.13 5.94 -5.65
C PHE A 7 -0.31 6.30 -5.30
N ASN A 8 -0.49 7.02 -4.18
CA ASN A 8 -1.81 7.54 -3.82
C ASN A 8 -2.21 8.67 -4.76
N THR A 9 -3.50 8.79 -5.02
CA THR A 9 -4.07 9.86 -5.82
C THR A 9 -5.30 10.46 -5.15
N ASN A 10 -5.49 11.78 -5.35
CA ASN A 10 -6.60 12.52 -4.76
C ASN A 10 -7.39 13.34 -5.82
N ASN A 11 -6.96 13.36 -7.08
CA ASN A 11 -7.63 14.14 -8.12
C ASN A 11 -7.22 13.71 -9.54
N LEU A 12 -7.85 14.34 -10.53
CA LEU A 12 -7.63 14.07 -11.96
C LEU A 12 -6.18 14.35 -12.41
N GLU A 13 -5.64 15.50 -12.03
CA GLU A 13 -4.32 15.97 -12.47
C GLU A 13 -3.22 15.07 -11.95
N TRP A 14 -3.34 14.69 -10.70
CA TRP A 14 -2.40 13.82 -10.04
C TRP A 14 -2.43 12.41 -10.64
N THR A 15 -3.63 11.85 -10.84
CA THR A 15 -3.78 10.55 -11.50
C THR A 15 -3.13 10.52 -12.88
N GLN A 16 -3.35 11.57 -13.70
CA GLN A 16 -2.70 11.70 -15.01
C GLN A 16 -1.17 11.75 -14.91
N ALA A 17 -0.64 12.49 -13.93
CA ALA A 17 0.81 12.60 -13.74
C ALA A 17 1.45 11.25 -13.42
N ILE A 18 0.84 10.47 -12.52
CA ILE A 18 1.29 9.11 -12.17
C ILE A 18 1.27 8.20 -13.41
N LEU A 19 0.16 8.18 -14.14
CA LEU A 19 0.00 7.34 -15.33
C LEU A 19 1.02 7.71 -16.43
N ARG A 20 1.25 9.00 -16.69
CA ARG A 20 2.27 9.46 -17.64
C ARG A 20 3.68 9.04 -17.20
N ALA A 21 3.99 9.14 -15.92
CA ALA A 21 5.29 8.73 -15.40
C ALA A 21 5.51 7.21 -15.53
N ALA A 22 4.50 6.40 -15.20
CA ALA A 22 4.53 4.96 -15.36
C ALA A 22 4.72 4.55 -16.82
N GLU A 23 3.96 5.15 -17.75
CA GLU A 23 4.09 4.88 -19.18
C GLU A 23 5.45 5.29 -19.73
N ALA A 24 5.96 6.47 -19.35
CA ALA A 24 7.28 6.95 -19.79
C ALA A 24 8.43 6.06 -19.29
N LYS A 25 8.29 5.47 -18.11
CA LYS A 25 9.29 4.56 -17.53
C LYS A 25 9.09 3.10 -17.92
N LYS A 26 8.00 2.78 -18.65
CA LYS A 26 7.58 1.40 -18.95
C LYS A 26 7.54 0.52 -17.70
N ALA A 27 7.04 1.09 -16.60
CA ALA A 27 6.96 0.45 -15.30
C ALA A 27 5.50 0.14 -14.94
N PRO A 28 5.19 -1.04 -14.37
CA PRO A 28 3.89 -1.29 -13.78
C PRO A 28 3.67 -0.35 -12.59
N VAL A 29 2.41 -0.07 -12.26
CA VAL A 29 2.05 0.86 -11.18
C VAL A 29 0.77 0.42 -10.47
N LEU A 30 0.72 0.64 -9.15
CA LEU A 30 -0.52 0.63 -8.40
C LEU A 30 -0.97 2.09 -8.19
N ILE A 31 -2.17 2.42 -8.67
CA ILE A 31 -2.84 3.68 -8.34
C ILE A 31 -3.68 3.41 -7.09
N GLN A 32 -3.36 4.12 -6.02
CA GLN A 32 -3.95 3.88 -4.70
C GLN A 32 -4.91 4.99 -4.30
N THR A 33 -5.98 4.61 -3.61
CA THR A 33 -6.89 5.54 -2.95
C THR A 33 -7.11 5.11 -1.51
N SER A 34 -6.89 6.02 -0.57
CA SER A 34 -7.28 5.82 0.82
C SER A 34 -8.78 6.06 1.00
N MET A 35 -9.31 5.72 2.17
CA MET A 35 -10.70 6.01 2.53
C MET A 35 -11.00 7.52 2.46
N GLY A 36 -10.08 8.35 2.97
CA GLY A 36 -10.18 9.81 2.92
C GLY A 36 -10.17 10.36 1.50
N ALA A 37 -9.25 9.88 0.66
CA ALA A 37 -9.18 10.26 -0.75
C ALA A 37 -10.47 9.86 -1.51
N ALA A 38 -10.96 8.64 -1.31
CA ALA A 38 -12.18 8.17 -1.94
C ALA A 38 -13.40 9.01 -1.53
N LYS A 39 -13.53 9.33 -0.24
CA LYS A 39 -14.58 10.22 0.26
C LYS A 39 -14.51 11.61 -0.39
N TYR A 40 -13.30 12.19 -0.49
CA TYR A 40 -13.08 13.48 -1.13
C TYR A 40 -13.45 13.46 -2.61
N MET A 41 -13.10 12.41 -3.34
CA MET A 41 -13.35 12.27 -4.77
C MET A 41 -14.79 11.87 -5.12
N GLY A 42 -15.63 11.50 -4.13
CA GLY A 42 -17.04 11.14 -4.36
C GLY A 42 -17.33 9.65 -4.27
N GLY A 43 -16.43 8.84 -3.74
CA GLY A 43 -16.58 7.41 -3.45
C GLY A 43 -15.73 6.50 -4.31
N TYR A 44 -15.58 5.25 -3.88
CA TYR A 44 -14.72 4.24 -4.52
C TYR A 44 -15.06 4.01 -6.00
N LYS A 45 -16.35 3.99 -6.34
CA LYS A 45 -16.78 3.84 -7.74
C LYS A 45 -16.30 5.00 -8.62
N VAL A 46 -16.30 6.23 -8.10
CA VAL A 46 -15.80 7.40 -8.84
C VAL A 46 -14.32 7.27 -9.07
N CYS A 47 -13.55 6.91 -8.04
CA CYS A 47 -12.10 6.70 -8.13
C CYS A 47 -11.76 5.63 -9.17
N LYS A 48 -12.42 4.48 -9.10
CA LYS A 48 -12.23 3.37 -10.04
C LYS A 48 -12.50 3.79 -11.48
N LEU A 49 -13.65 4.39 -11.74
CA LEU A 49 -14.02 4.82 -13.08
C LEU A 49 -13.10 5.92 -13.62
N LEU A 50 -12.66 6.86 -12.78
CA LEU A 50 -11.68 7.88 -13.15
C LEU A 50 -10.38 7.24 -13.66
N ILE A 51 -9.83 6.31 -12.87
CA ILE A 51 -8.56 5.66 -13.21
C ILE A 51 -8.70 4.84 -14.50
N GLU A 52 -9.72 4.02 -14.62
CA GLU A 52 -9.95 3.20 -15.83
C GLU A 52 -10.11 4.03 -17.09
N ASN A 53 -10.95 5.08 -17.03
CA ASN A 53 -11.16 5.96 -18.19
C ASN A 53 -9.87 6.70 -18.57
N LEU A 54 -9.03 7.08 -17.60
CA LEU A 54 -7.74 7.70 -17.91
C LEU A 54 -6.75 6.69 -18.51
N VAL A 55 -6.69 5.47 -18.01
CA VAL A 55 -5.85 4.41 -18.59
C VAL A 55 -6.21 4.19 -20.05
N GLU A 56 -7.51 4.08 -20.38
CA GLU A 56 -7.99 3.91 -21.74
C GLU A 56 -7.72 5.14 -22.61
N SER A 57 -8.19 6.32 -22.19
CA SER A 57 -8.14 7.54 -23.00
C SER A 57 -6.72 8.08 -23.23
N MET A 58 -5.79 7.82 -22.30
CA MET A 58 -4.38 8.19 -22.44
C MET A 58 -3.55 7.14 -23.19
N GLY A 59 -4.14 5.99 -23.53
CA GLY A 59 -3.44 4.90 -24.21
C GLY A 59 -2.31 4.30 -23.38
N ILE A 60 -2.52 4.16 -22.06
CA ILE A 60 -1.54 3.56 -21.15
C ILE A 60 -1.38 2.08 -21.48
N THR A 61 -0.14 1.65 -21.71
CA THR A 61 0.19 0.27 -22.10
C THR A 61 0.83 -0.56 -21.00
N VAL A 62 1.31 0.08 -19.94
CA VAL A 62 1.89 -0.61 -18.77
C VAL A 62 0.78 -1.19 -17.89
N PRO A 63 1.05 -2.28 -17.16
CA PRO A 63 0.10 -2.81 -16.18
C PRO A 63 -0.24 -1.77 -15.11
N VAL A 64 -1.53 -1.56 -14.88
CA VAL A 64 -2.05 -0.67 -13.83
C VAL A 64 -2.99 -1.47 -12.93
N ALA A 65 -2.71 -1.47 -11.63
CA ALA A 65 -3.63 -1.97 -10.61
C ALA A 65 -4.32 -0.80 -9.91
N ILE A 66 -5.60 -0.98 -9.56
CA ILE A 66 -6.36 -0.04 -8.74
C ILE A 66 -6.46 -0.64 -7.35
N HIS A 67 -5.93 0.06 -6.36
CA HIS A 67 -5.71 -0.45 -5.01
C HIS A 67 -6.37 0.42 -3.95
N LEU A 68 -7.06 -0.22 -2.99
CA LEU A 68 -7.48 0.42 -1.74
C LEU A 68 -6.30 0.40 -0.77
N ASP A 69 -5.94 1.56 -0.25
CA ASP A 69 -4.86 1.76 0.72
C ASP A 69 -5.44 2.02 2.12
N HIS A 70 -5.03 1.26 3.14
CA HIS A 70 -5.52 1.31 4.52
C HIS A 70 -7.04 1.27 4.67
N GLY A 71 -7.70 0.29 4.06
CA GLY A 71 -9.15 0.12 4.19
C GLY A 71 -9.55 -0.67 5.44
N HIS A 72 -10.66 -0.27 6.09
CA HIS A 72 -11.32 -1.12 7.07
C HIS A 72 -12.00 -2.31 6.38
N TYR A 73 -12.52 -3.23 7.19
CA TYR A 73 -13.15 -4.45 6.68
C TYR A 73 -14.26 -4.19 5.66
N GLU A 74 -15.18 -3.28 5.97
CA GLU A 74 -16.30 -2.95 5.08
C GLU A 74 -15.86 -2.21 3.80
N ASP A 75 -14.83 -1.36 3.91
CA ASP A 75 -14.25 -0.63 2.78
C ASP A 75 -13.59 -1.58 1.78
N ALA A 76 -12.86 -2.59 2.28
CA ALA A 76 -12.27 -3.63 1.45
C ALA A 76 -13.36 -4.40 0.69
N LEU A 77 -14.44 -4.82 1.37
CA LEU A 77 -15.56 -5.51 0.71
C LEU A 77 -16.28 -4.62 -0.32
N GLU A 78 -16.43 -3.32 -0.04
CA GLU A 78 -17.03 -2.38 -0.99
C GLU A 78 -16.15 -2.22 -2.21
N CYS A 79 -14.84 -2.00 -2.05
CA CYS A 79 -13.90 -1.87 -3.16
C CYS A 79 -13.88 -3.11 -4.06
N ILE A 80 -13.91 -4.32 -3.48
CA ILE A 80 -14.03 -5.56 -4.25
C ILE A 80 -15.31 -5.56 -5.11
N LYS A 81 -16.46 -5.21 -4.51
CA LYS A 81 -17.76 -5.14 -5.23
C LYS A 81 -17.76 -4.10 -6.33
N VAL A 82 -17.07 -2.99 -6.15
CA VAL A 82 -16.97 -1.90 -7.16
C VAL A 82 -16.02 -2.27 -8.29
N GLY A 83 -15.15 -3.28 -8.10
CA GLY A 83 -14.23 -3.79 -9.10
C GLY A 83 -12.83 -3.20 -9.01
N TYR A 84 -12.33 -2.89 -7.81
CA TYR A 84 -10.90 -2.71 -7.58
C TYR A 84 -10.16 -4.02 -7.89
N THR A 85 -8.92 -3.92 -8.32
CA THR A 85 -8.11 -5.09 -8.67
C THR A 85 -7.27 -5.58 -7.49
N SER A 86 -7.17 -4.75 -6.45
CA SER A 86 -6.40 -5.03 -5.24
C SER A 86 -6.95 -4.22 -4.07
N VAL A 87 -6.93 -4.78 -2.87
CA VAL A 87 -7.37 -4.10 -1.64
C VAL A 87 -6.41 -4.38 -0.49
N MET A 88 -6.19 -3.38 0.36
CA MET A 88 -5.58 -3.57 1.66
C MET A 88 -6.68 -3.59 2.73
N PHE A 89 -6.70 -4.66 3.52
CA PHE A 89 -7.40 -4.69 4.79
C PHE A 89 -6.43 -4.36 5.91
N ASP A 90 -6.63 -3.23 6.54
CA ASP A 90 -5.85 -2.79 7.69
C ASP A 90 -6.58 -3.09 9.00
N GLY A 91 -6.21 -4.19 9.62
CA GLY A 91 -6.65 -4.61 10.94
C GLY A 91 -5.55 -4.49 12.00
N SER A 92 -4.47 -3.77 11.74
CA SER A 92 -3.29 -3.66 12.62
C SER A 92 -3.61 -3.10 14.02
N HIS A 93 -4.68 -2.31 14.13
CA HIS A 93 -5.20 -1.77 15.39
C HIS A 93 -6.09 -2.74 16.19
N LEU A 94 -6.44 -3.89 15.61
CA LEU A 94 -7.26 -4.92 16.26
C LEU A 94 -6.38 -5.92 17.02
N PRO A 95 -6.95 -6.68 17.98
CA PRO A 95 -6.29 -7.87 18.49
C PRO A 95 -5.89 -8.81 17.34
N VAL A 96 -4.69 -9.42 17.44
CA VAL A 96 -4.11 -10.25 16.37
C VAL A 96 -5.10 -11.29 15.83
N GLU A 97 -5.81 -12.00 16.73
CA GLU A 97 -6.77 -13.05 16.35
C GLU A 97 -7.94 -12.51 15.54
N GLU A 98 -8.42 -11.31 15.88
CA GLU A 98 -9.49 -10.63 15.13
C GLU A 98 -8.99 -10.13 13.77
N ASN A 99 -7.76 -9.59 13.71
CA ASN A 99 -7.12 -9.20 12.46
C ASN A 99 -7.01 -10.40 11.51
N LEU A 100 -6.49 -11.53 11.99
CA LEU A 100 -6.36 -12.76 11.22
C LEU A 100 -7.71 -13.33 10.74
N GLU A 101 -8.73 -13.31 11.60
CA GLU A 101 -10.07 -13.78 11.24
C GLU A 101 -10.68 -12.94 10.12
N LYS A 102 -10.61 -11.61 10.26
CA LYS A 102 -11.12 -10.68 9.26
C LYS A 102 -10.34 -10.77 7.95
N ALA A 103 -9.00 -10.90 8.02
CA ALA A 103 -8.16 -11.08 6.85
C ALA A 103 -8.59 -12.31 6.04
N ARG A 104 -8.82 -13.47 6.68
CA ARG A 104 -9.32 -14.68 6.00
C ARG A 104 -10.64 -14.44 5.25
N LYS A 105 -11.57 -13.73 5.89
CA LYS A 105 -12.87 -13.40 5.26
C LYS A 105 -12.72 -12.48 4.05
N VAL A 106 -11.84 -11.48 4.15
CA VAL A 106 -11.53 -10.59 3.02
C VAL A 106 -10.88 -11.37 1.89
N VAL A 107 -9.89 -12.23 2.20
CA VAL A 107 -9.20 -13.09 1.22
C VAL A 107 -10.19 -13.99 0.49
N GLU A 108 -11.06 -14.70 1.21
CA GLU A 108 -12.07 -15.57 0.60
C GLU A 108 -12.95 -14.81 -0.40
N PHE A 109 -13.44 -13.64 0.00
CA PHE A 109 -14.30 -12.84 -0.86
C PHE A 109 -13.53 -12.21 -2.03
N ALA A 110 -12.32 -11.70 -1.78
CA ALA A 110 -11.48 -11.07 -2.80
C ALA A 110 -11.05 -12.09 -3.88
N HIS A 111 -10.52 -13.25 -3.47
CA HIS A 111 -10.07 -14.27 -4.40
C HIS A 111 -11.22 -14.85 -5.24
N ALA A 112 -12.43 -14.99 -4.68
CA ALA A 112 -13.62 -15.36 -5.44
C ALA A 112 -13.98 -14.34 -6.54
N ASN A 113 -13.51 -13.10 -6.44
CA ASN A 113 -13.70 -12.01 -7.40
C ASN A 113 -12.42 -11.66 -8.20
N GLY A 114 -11.33 -12.43 -8.06
CA GLY A 114 -10.07 -12.19 -8.77
C GLY A 114 -9.30 -10.97 -8.29
N VAL A 115 -9.49 -10.56 -7.03
CA VAL A 115 -8.88 -9.38 -6.39
C VAL A 115 -7.78 -9.82 -5.42
N SER A 116 -6.61 -9.18 -5.48
CA SER A 116 -5.49 -9.43 -4.56
C SER A 116 -5.68 -8.70 -3.24
N VAL A 117 -5.16 -9.28 -2.15
CA VAL A 117 -5.31 -8.76 -0.79
C VAL A 117 -3.95 -8.46 -0.15
N GLU A 118 -3.83 -7.24 0.36
CA GLU A 118 -2.79 -6.82 1.29
C GLU A 118 -3.35 -6.80 2.71
N ALA A 119 -2.52 -7.16 3.71
CA ALA A 119 -2.86 -6.93 5.10
C ALA A 119 -1.62 -6.51 5.90
N GLU A 120 -1.83 -5.97 7.10
CA GLU A 120 -0.77 -5.37 7.92
C GLU A 120 -0.58 -6.12 9.24
N VAL A 121 0.69 -6.24 9.64
CA VAL A 121 1.10 -6.65 11.00
C VAL A 121 2.16 -5.71 11.58
N GLY A 122 2.15 -5.58 12.90
CA GLY A 122 2.75 -4.42 13.55
C GLY A 122 1.94 -3.17 13.24
N THR A 123 2.49 -2.00 13.47
CA THR A 123 1.85 -0.73 13.09
C THR A 123 2.85 0.18 12.40
N ILE A 124 2.40 0.87 11.35
CA ILE A 124 3.20 1.89 10.71
C ILE A 124 3.00 3.20 11.47
N GLY A 125 4.09 3.82 11.89
CA GLY A 125 4.04 5.08 12.63
C GLY A 125 3.65 6.28 11.77
N GLY A 126 3.52 7.46 12.40
CA GLY A 126 3.18 8.70 11.72
C GLY A 126 1.67 8.95 11.62
N GLU A 127 1.25 9.75 10.64
CA GLU A 127 -0.15 10.13 10.45
C GLU A 127 -0.62 9.82 9.02
N GLU A 128 -1.73 9.07 8.91
CA GLU A 128 -2.44 8.85 7.65
C GLU A 128 -3.94 8.98 7.87
N ASP A 129 -4.63 9.77 7.02
CA ASP A 129 -6.07 10.07 7.09
C ASP A 129 -6.56 10.51 8.51
N GLY A 130 -5.68 11.17 9.28
CA GLY A 130 -5.97 11.63 10.64
C GLY A 130 -5.79 10.57 11.74
N ILE A 131 -5.31 9.38 11.39
CA ILE A 131 -4.92 8.33 12.34
C ILE A 131 -3.43 8.48 12.63
N ILE A 132 -3.08 8.61 13.92
CA ILE A 132 -1.70 8.74 14.38
C ILE A 132 -1.27 7.43 15.03
N GLY A 133 -0.15 6.87 14.56
CA GLY A 133 0.46 5.65 15.10
C GLY A 133 1.87 5.90 15.64
N ASP A 134 2.23 5.23 16.72
CA ASP A 134 3.59 5.28 17.28
C ASP A 134 4.59 4.40 16.49
N GLY A 135 4.07 3.45 15.70
CA GLY A 135 4.85 2.49 14.93
C GLY A 135 5.40 1.35 15.79
N GLU A 136 5.04 0.13 15.46
CA GLU A 136 5.56 -1.08 16.09
C GLU A 136 6.20 -2.00 15.05
N LEU A 137 7.33 -2.61 15.42
CA LEU A 137 7.93 -3.63 14.56
C LEU A 137 7.00 -4.83 14.45
N ALA A 138 6.79 -5.30 13.22
CA ALA A 138 5.94 -6.45 12.95
C ALA A 138 6.46 -7.71 13.67
N PRO A 139 5.69 -8.33 14.59
CA PRO A 139 6.11 -9.58 15.20
C PRO A 139 6.24 -10.71 14.17
N ILE A 140 7.32 -11.47 14.23
CA ILE A 140 7.62 -12.50 13.23
C ILE A 140 6.53 -13.58 13.19
N GLU A 141 6.02 -14.00 14.33
CA GLU A 141 4.98 -15.03 14.40
C GLU A 141 3.63 -14.52 13.87
N ASP A 142 3.30 -13.25 14.10
CA ASP A 142 2.09 -12.63 13.54
C ASP A 142 2.20 -12.50 12.01
N ALA A 143 3.39 -12.20 11.49
CA ALA A 143 3.65 -12.17 10.06
C ALA A 143 3.43 -13.53 9.40
N LYS A 144 3.92 -14.62 10.01
CA LYS A 144 3.66 -15.99 9.54
C LYS A 144 2.17 -16.32 9.56
N ALA A 145 1.51 -16.04 10.69
CA ALA A 145 0.08 -16.29 10.84
C ALA A 145 -0.76 -15.49 9.83
N MET A 146 -0.36 -14.25 9.52
CA MET A 146 -1.03 -13.42 8.53
C MET A 146 -0.84 -14.00 7.12
N VAL A 147 0.34 -14.42 6.75
CA VAL A 147 0.59 -15.09 5.45
C VAL A 147 -0.23 -16.37 5.30
N GLU A 148 -0.41 -17.14 6.39
CA GLU A 148 -1.26 -18.33 6.40
C GLU A 148 -2.77 -18.04 6.21
N THR A 149 -3.20 -16.78 6.32
CA THR A 149 -4.58 -16.39 5.99
C THR A 149 -4.85 -16.43 4.49
N GLY A 150 -3.80 -16.47 3.65
CA GLY A 150 -3.91 -16.51 2.20
C GLY A 150 -3.85 -15.13 1.53
N ILE A 151 -3.41 -14.07 2.23
CA ILE A 151 -3.12 -12.77 1.61
C ILE A 151 -2.07 -12.90 0.51
N ASP A 152 -1.99 -11.91 -0.39
CA ASP A 152 -1.07 -11.92 -1.53
C ASP A 152 0.21 -11.12 -1.26
N PHE A 153 0.17 -10.13 -0.36
CA PHE A 153 1.32 -9.35 0.06
C PHE A 153 1.11 -8.77 1.46
N LEU A 154 2.21 -8.55 2.18
CA LEU A 154 2.24 -8.23 3.60
C LEU A 154 2.85 -6.84 3.84
N ALA A 155 2.07 -5.92 4.39
CA ALA A 155 2.57 -4.70 4.98
C ALA A 155 3.11 -4.98 6.39
N ALA A 156 4.33 -4.52 6.64
CA ALA A 156 5.01 -4.79 7.91
C ALA A 156 5.65 -3.52 8.48
N GLY A 157 5.44 -3.27 9.76
CA GLY A 157 6.17 -2.24 10.49
C GLY A 157 7.64 -2.62 10.61
N ILE A 158 8.53 -1.84 10.00
CA ILE A 158 9.99 -2.01 10.04
C ILE A 158 10.71 -0.69 10.38
N GLY A 159 10.05 0.19 11.14
CA GLY A 159 10.53 1.53 11.48
C GLY A 159 10.20 2.60 10.44
N ASN A 160 9.40 2.27 9.45
CA ASN A 160 8.80 3.19 8.49
C ASN A 160 7.64 3.97 9.13
N ILE A 161 7.42 5.19 8.66
CA ILE A 161 6.34 6.05 9.13
C ILE A 161 5.62 6.73 7.96
N HIS A 162 4.35 7.06 8.16
CA HIS A 162 3.60 7.94 7.26
C HIS A 162 3.92 9.41 7.52
N GLY A 163 3.93 10.21 6.45
CA GLY A 163 4.25 11.63 6.54
C GLY A 163 5.75 11.93 6.58
N PRO A 164 6.14 13.16 6.99
CA PRO A 164 7.54 13.58 7.02
C PRO A 164 8.33 12.85 8.10
N TYR A 165 9.48 12.30 7.74
CA TYR A 165 10.40 11.67 8.69
C TYR A 165 11.04 12.71 9.62
N PRO A 166 11.07 12.50 10.94
CA PRO A 166 11.72 13.40 11.87
C PRO A 166 13.25 13.36 11.71
N ALA A 167 13.92 14.47 12.01
CA ALA A 167 15.37 14.59 11.86
C ALA A 167 16.20 13.58 12.68
N ASN A 168 15.61 13.00 13.72
CA ASN A 168 16.21 11.98 14.56
C ASN A 168 15.85 10.54 14.16
N TRP A 169 15.15 10.33 13.06
CA TRP A 169 14.85 9.00 12.57
C TRP A 169 16.12 8.20 12.29
N LYS A 170 16.13 6.95 12.67
CA LYS A 170 17.35 6.10 12.62
C LYS A 170 17.47 5.24 11.38
N GLY A 171 16.50 5.32 10.48
CA GLY A 171 16.42 4.48 9.30
C GLY A 171 15.52 3.26 9.49
N LEU A 172 15.36 2.50 8.41
CA LEU A 172 14.63 1.24 8.42
C LEU A 172 15.36 0.18 9.24
N HIS A 173 14.62 -0.64 9.93
CA HIS A 173 15.15 -1.80 10.67
C HIS A 173 15.40 -2.97 9.68
N LEU A 174 16.45 -2.85 8.84
CA LEU A 174 16.77 -3.84 7.79
C LEU A 174 17.09 -5.23 8.35
N ASP A 175 17.70 -5.32 9.54
CA ASP A 175 17.94 -6.59 10.22
C ASP A 175 16.63 -7.28 10.63
N HIS A 176 15.61 -6.50 10.96
CA HIS A 176 14.29 -7.01 11.27
C HIS A 176 13.56 -7.45 9.98
N LEU A 177 13.65 -6.65 8.93
CA LEU A 177 13.13 -7.03 7.61
C LEU A 177 13.74 -8.34 7.11
N GLN A 178 15.05 -8.55 7.31
CA GLN A 178 15.70 -9.80 6.95
C GLN A 178 15.08 -10.98 7.70
N LYS A 179 14.86 -10.87 9.01
CA LYS A 179 14.20 -11.93 9.82
C LYS A 179 12.78 -12.20 9.34
N LEU A 180 12.02 -11.15 9.00
CA LEU A 180 10.68 -11.29 8.42
C LEU A 180 10.72 -12.09 7.13
N THR A 181 11.58 -11.72 6.19
CA THR A 181 11.68 -12.39 4.89
C THR A 181 12.23 -13.82 4.97
N GLU A 182 13.08 -14.11 5.94
CA GLU A 182 13.52 -15.47 6.26
C GLU A 182 12.39 -16.34 6.83
N ALA A 183 11.47 -15.70 7.60
CA ALA A 183 10.32 -16.39 8.20
C ALA A 183 9.18 -16.67 7.19
N VAL A 184 9.05 -15.82 6.16
CA VAL A 184 8.05 -15.95 5.07
C VAL A 184 8.76 -15.94 3.70
N PRO A 185 9.56 -16.96 3.37
CA PRO A 185 10.47 -16.94 2.24
C PRO A 185 9.73 -16.78 0.90
N GLY A 186 10.16 -15.76 0.12
CA GLY A 186 9.59 -15.47 -1.19
C GLY A 186 8.24 -14.77 -1.16
N PHE A 187 7.70 -14.47 0.02
CA PHE A 187 6.45 -13.73 0.14
C PHE A 187 6.69 -12.22 -0.08
N PRO A 188 5.84 -11.53 -0.89
CA PRO A 188 6.02 -10.11 -1.18
C PRO A 188 5.78 -9.23 0.06
N ILE A 189 6.77 -8.40 0.43
CA ILE A 189 6.65 -7.42 1.51
C ILE A 189 6.36 -6.04 0.93
N VAL A 190 5.51 -5.28 1.62
CA VAL A 190 5.17 -3.91 1.27
C VAL A 190 5.84 -2.95 2.24
N LEU A 191 6.48 -1.92 1.69
CA LEU A 191 7.04 -0.80 2.43
C LEU A 191 6.10 0.41 2.30
N HIS A 192 5.38 0.72 3.37
CA HIS A 192 4.61 1.95 3.49
C HIS A 192 5.49 3.14 3.87
N GLY A 193 5.00 4.37 3.68
CA GLY A 193 5.73 5.58 4.05
C GLY A 193 7.02 5.78 3.27
N GLY A 194 7.08 5.39 1.99
CA GLY A 194 8.30 5.46 1.18
C GLY A 194 8.82 6.86 0.90
N SER A 195 7.96 7.90 1.01
CA SER A 195 8.35 9.30 0.82
C SER A 195 9.38 9.74 1.86
N GLY A 196 10.55 10.22 1.41
CA GLY A 196 11.60 10.73 2.28
C GLY A 196 12.57 9.69 2.84
N ILE A 197 12.38 8.41 2.53
CA ILE A 197 13.40 7.38 2.82
C ILE A 197 14.56 7.52 1.84
N PRO A 198 15.83 7.51 2.30
CA PRO A 198 16.99 7.53 1.41
C PRO A 198 16.99 6.38 0.42
N ASP A 199 17.40 6.65 -0.83
CA ASP A 199 17.40 5.69 -1.95
C ASP A 199 18.16 4.40 -1.63
N ASP A 200 19.28 4.51 -0.93
CA ASP A 200 20.12 3.36 -0.53
C ASP A 200 19.38 2.42 0.42
N GLN A 201 18.56 2.95 1.33
CA GLN A 201 17.74 2.15 2.23
C GLN A 201 16.56 1.49 1.50
N ILE A 202 15.90 2.21 0.58
CA ILE A 202 14.85 1.60 -0.28
C ILE A 202 15.45 0.46 -1.10
N GLN A 203 16.61 0.69 -1.74
CA GLN A 203 17.29 -0.34 -2.52
C GLN A 203 17.73 -1.55 -1.68
N ALA A 204 18.17 -1.31 -0.44
CA ALA A 204 18.51 -2.38 0.49
C ALA A 204 17.26 -3.19 0.88
N ALA A 205 16.16 -2.52 1.18
CA ALA A 205 14.89 -3.17 1.50
C ALA A 205 14.36 -4.02 0.31
N ILE A 206 14.46 -3.52 -0.92
CA ILE A 206 14.09 -4.28 -2.13
C ILE A 206 14.95 -5.53 -2.30
N LYS A 207 16.24 -5.45 -2.03
CA LYS A 207 17.13 -6.63 -2.07
C LYS A 207 16.76 -7.69 -1.03
N LEU A 208 16.17 -7.27 0.08
CA LEU A 208 15.71 -8.14 1.16
C LEU A 208 14.28 -8.68 0.93
N GLY A 209 13.54 -8.26 -0.10
CA GLY A 209 12.23 -8.83 -0.42
C GLY A 209 11.07 -7.85 -0.47
N VAL A 210 11.31 -6.54 -0.29
CA VAL A 210 10.27 -5.55 -0.54
C VAL A 210 9.92 -5.55 -2.03
N ALA A 211 8.63 -5.75 -2.32
CA ALA A 211 8.09 -5.89 -3.67
C ALA A 211 7.11 -4.77 -4.06
N LYS A 212 6.67 -3.97 -3.10
CA LYS A 212 5.83 -2.77 -3.30
C LYS A 212 6.34 -1.65 -2.38
N VAL A 213 6.38 -0.42 -2.88
CA VAL A 213 6.74 0.78 -2.10
C VAL A 213 5.65 1.83 -2.27
N ASN A 214 5.04 2.26 -1.16
CA ASN A 214 4.01 3.30 -1.16
C ASN A 214 4.62 4.69 -1.09
N VAL A 215 4.18 5.58 -1.99
CA VAL A 215 4.61 6.98 -2.08
C VAL A 215 3.38 7.89 -2.13
N ASN A 216 3.24 8.77 -1.16
CA ASN A 216 2.14 9.74 -1.05
C ASN A 216 2.64 11.16 -0.77
N THR A 217 3.30 11.39 0.36
CA THR A 217 3.64 12.72 0.87
C THR A 217 4.46 13.57 -0.12
N GLU A 218 5.43 13.00 -0.81
CA GLU A 218 6.21 13.74 -1.83
C GLU A 218 5.34 14.21 -2.98
N CYS A 219 4.39 13.38 -3.43
CA CYS A 219 3.44 13.75 -4.48
C CYS A 219 2.49 14.86 -4.00
N GLN A 220 2.00 14.79 -2.75
CA GLN A 220 1.19 15.87 -2.14
C GLN A 220 1.95 17.20 -2.10
N ILE A 221 3.20 17.17 -1.64
CA ILE A 221 4.06 18.37 -1.57
C ILE A 221 4.32 18.93 -2.97
N ALA A 222 4.61 18.07 -3.94
CA ALA A 222 4.85 18.49 -5.33
C ALA A 222 3.61 19.15 -5.93
N PHE A 223 2.43 18.56 -5.73
CA PHE A 223 1.16 19.11 -6.19
C PHE A 223 0.85 20.46 -5.53
N ALA A 224 0.94 20.53 -4.19
CA ALA A 224 0.66 21.76 -3.45
C ALA A 224 1.62 22.92 -3.80
N LYS A 225 2.84 22.64 -4.22
CA LYS A 225 3.79 23.66 -4.70
C LYS A 225 3.50 24.15 -6.11
N ALA A 226 2.82 23.34 -6.92
CA ALA A 226 2.54 23.66 -8.33
C ALA A 226 1.20 24.40 -8.51
N THR A 227 0.32 24.35 -7.52
CA THR A 227 -1.01 24.99 -7.50
C THR A 227 -1.08 26.17 -6.54
#